data_ab5a03fea9c76b2657ce76acdfe4d145
#
_entry.id   ab5a03fea9c76b2657ce76acdfe4d145
#
_cell.length_a   1.000
_cell.length_b   1.000
_cell.length_c   1.000
_cell.angle_alpha   90.00
_cell.angle_beta   90.00
_cell.angle_gamma   90.00
#
_symmetry.space_group_name_H-M   'P 1'
#
loop_
_entity.id
_entity.type
_entity.pdbx_description
1 polymer ?
#
loop_
_entity_poly.entity_id
_entity_poly.type
_entity_poly.pdbx_seq_one_letter_code
_entity_poly.pdbx_strand_id
1 'polypeptide(L)'
;IKDDEILSRFSKLVIPPAWENVWISPYENGHLQVTGTDAKGRKQYRYHEAWNKIRNQSKFYRLRNFAKALPKIRKQVDKDLRKKGLPYEKVVALVVKLIENTNIRIGNEAYKKLYGSFGLTTLRDKHVKFQGSEVTFTFKGKKGVHHQIALKDRKLMNLVKKCKEVPGQELFQFYDDDGKHHSIGSSDVNAYLKEITHEDFTAKDFRVWSGSVHAFCNFLEDEAPENQTQCKKKVIE
;
A
#
# COMPACT_ATOMS: atom_id res chain seq x y z
N ILE A 1 -8.45 22.64 32.10
CA ILE A 1 -7.30 22.01 32.76
C ILE A 1 -6.49 23.15 33.36
N LYS A 2 -6.25 23.14 34.68
CA LYS A 2 -5.49 24.16 35.39
C LYS A 2 -4.14 23.65 35.91
N ASP A 3 -3.74 22.47 35.50
CA ASP A 3 -2.50 21.78 35.89
C ASP A 3 -1.39 22.14 34.91
N ASP A 4 -0.36 22.83 35.40
CA ASP A 4 0.72 23.37 34.60
C ASP A 4 1.60 22.26 34.01
N GLU A 5 1.73 21.10 34.67
CA GLU A 5 2.48 19.95 34.17
C GLU A 5 1.75 19.33 32.97
N ILE A 6 0.42 19.18 33.07
CA ILE A 6 -0.41 18.69 31.99
C ILE A 6 -0.40 19.65 30.80
N LEU A 7 -0.48 20.95 31.04
CA LEU A 7 -0.42 21.95 29.98
C LEU A 7 0.94 21.99 29.29
N SER A 8 2.03 21.88 30.05
CA SER A 8 3.39 21.75 29.51
C SER A 8 3.53 20.49 28.64
N ARG A 9 2.99 19.36 29.07
CA ARG A 9 2.98 18.12 28.29
C ARG A 9 2.19 18.32 26.98
N PHE A 10 1.01 18.93 27.03
CA PHE A 10 0.18 19.13 25.84
C PHE A 10 0.83 20.06 24.81
N SER A 11 1.53 21.10 25.27
CA SER A 11 2.27 21.99 24.36
C SER A 11 3.38 21.27 23.60
N LYS A 12 4.07 20.31 24.23
CA LYS A 12 5.10 19.47 23.61
C LYS A 12 4.53 18.51 22.53
N LEU A 13 3.23 18.22 22.56
CA LEU A 13 2.60 17.38 21.54
C LEU A 13 2.46 18.10 20.19
N VAL A 14 2.62 19.43 20.15
CA VAL A 14 2.59 20.25 18.92
C VAL A 14 1.39 19.89 18.03
N ILE A 15 0.18 19.94 18.61
CA ILE A 15 -1.08 19.63 17.91
C ILE A 15 -1.38 20.77 16.94
N PRO A 16 -1.59 20.51 15.63
CA PRO A 16 -1.91 21.56 14.68
C PRO A 16 -3.23 22.27 15.06
N PRO A 17 -3.28 23.62 15.05
CA PRO A 17 -4.48 24.37 15.42
C PRO A 17 -5.72 24.05 14.57
N ALA A 18 -5.51 23.59 13.34
CA ALA A 18 -6.59 23.23 12.41
C ALA A 18 -7.18 21.82 12.67
N TRP A 19 -6.75 21.13 13.74
CA TRP A 19 -7.36 19.84 14.08
C TRP A 19 -8.58 20.04 14.96
N GLU A 20 -9.65 19.33 14.61
CA GLU A 20 -10.90 19.25 15.36
C GLU A 20 -11.05 17.89 16.04
N ASN A 21 -11.98 17.77 16.98
CA ASN A 21 -12.28 16.54 17.72
C ASN A 21 -11.01 15.88 18.29
N VAL A 22 -10.17 16.70 18.90
CA VAL A 22 -8.88 16.27 19.43
C VAL A 22 -9.09 15.47 20.70
N TRP A 23 -8.55 14.23 20.70
CA TRP A 23 -8.41 13.40 21.89
C TRP A 23 -6.94 13.27 22.23
N ILE A 24 -6.60 13.43 23.51
CA ILE A 24 -5.23 13.32 24.04
C ILE A 24 -5.22 12.17 25.05
N SER A 25 -4.22 11.29 24.94
CA SER A 25 -4.03 10.20 25.89
C SER A 25 -3.83 10.72 27.32
N PRO A 26 -4.52 10.16 28.33
CA PRO A 26 -4.24 10.47 29.74
C PRO A 26 -2.86 9.96 30.18
N TYR A 27 -2.27 8.99 29.46
CA TYR A 27 -1.00 8.37 29.81
C TYR A 27 0.16 8.95 29.00
N GLU A 28 1.22 9.37 29.67
CA GLU A 28 2.43 9.91 29.02
C GLU A 28 3.16 8.88 28.18
N ASN A 29 3.22 7.65 28.63
CA ASN A 29 3.88 6.52 27.95
C ASN A 29 2.98 5.77 26.99
N GLY A 30 1.74 6.20 26.78
CA GLY A 30 0.83 5.60 25.81
C GLY A 30 1.40 5.67 24.39
N HIS A 31 1.38 4.55 23.64
CA HIS A 31 1.89 4.51 22.27
C HIS A 31 1.17 5.49 21.33
N LEU A 32 -0.12 5.69 21.50
CA LEU A 32 -0.94 6.70 20.83
C LEU A 32 -1.13 7.89 21.77
N GLN A 33 -0.60 9.03 21.42
CA GLN A 33 -0.65 10.24 22.24
C GLN A 33 -1.81 11.17 21.88
N VAL A 34 -2.08 11.35 20.60
CA VAL A 34 -3.14 12.24 20.12
C VAL A 34 -3.86 11.65 18.92
N THR A 35 -5.18 11.83 18.86
CA THR A 35 -5.95 11.74 17.61
C THR A 35 -6.71 13.02 17.38
N GLY A 36 -6.98 13.37 16.13
CA GLY A 36 -7.81 14.50 15.75
C GLY A 36 -8.24 14.40 14.30
N THR A 37 -9.06 15.35 13.87
CA THR A 37 -9.53 15.42 12.49
C THR A 37 -8.95 16.67 11.84
N ASP A 38 -8.28 16.55 10.71
CA ASP A 38 -7.74 17.71 9.99
C ASP A 38 -8.83 18.47 9.21
N ALA A 39 -8.49 19.65 8.67
CA ALA A 39 -9.40 20.50 7.91
C ALA A 39 -10.04 19.82 6.66
N LYS A 40 -9.55 18.63 6.26
CA LYS A 40 -10.11 17.82 5.18
C LYS A 40 -10.96 16.64 5.70
N GLY A 41 -11.35 16.64 6.97
CA GLY A 41 -12.13 15.58 7.60
C GLY A 41 -11.36 14.26 7.79
N ARG A 42 -10.03 14.27 7.72
CA ARG A 42 -9.23 13.05 7.84
C ARG A 42 -8.75 12.85 9.27
N LYS A 43 -8.96 11.64 9.81
CA LYS A 43 -8.42 11.27 11.12
C LYS A 43 -6.89 11.24 11.08
N GLN A 44 -6.27 11.97 11.99
CA GLN A 44 -4.84 12.13 12.18
C GLN A 44 -4.42 11.53 13.51
N TYR A 45 -3.15 11.15 13.62
CA TYR A 45 -2.59 10.46 14.77
C TYR A 45 -1.21 11.01 15.09
N ARG A 46 -0.92 11.17 16.41
CA ARG A 46 0.44 11.37 16.92
C ARG A 46 0.80 10.24 17.86
N TYR A 47 1.90 9.61 17.57
CA TYR A 47 2.42 8.50 18.37
C TYR A 47 3.56 8.98 19.25
N HIS A 48 3.76 8.29 20.38
CA HIS A 48 4.90 8.48 21.24
C HIS A 48 6.23 8.27 20.47
N GLU A 49 7.25 9.05 20.80
CA GLU A 49 8.54 8.99 20.09
C GLU A 49 9.19 7.59 20.18
N ALA A 50 9.22 7.01 21.37
CA ALA A 50 9.73 5.65 21.57
C ALA A 50 8.98 4.61 20.74
N TRP A 51 7.66 4.73 20.61
CA TRP A 51 6.86 3.87 19.75
C TRP A 51 7.25 4.00 18.28
N ASN A 52 7.45 5.23 17.80
CA ASN A 52 7.90 5.46 16.44
C ASN A 52 9.27 4.83 16.17
N LYS A 53 10.20 4.94 17.14
CA LYS A 53 11.54 4.36 17.05
C LYS A 53 11.49 2.83 16.98
N ILE A 54 10.76 2.17 17.89
CA ILE A 54 10.59 0.70 17.91
C ILE A 54 9.91 0.22 16.63
N ARG A 55 8.84 0.87 16.23
CA ARG A 55 8.11 0.52 14.99
C ARG A 55 8.97 0.66 13.74
N ASN A 56 9.83 1.67 13.67
CA ASN A 56 10.74 1.83 12.54
C ASN A 56 11.84 0.77 12.54
N GLN A 57 12.38 0.38 13.68
CA GLN A 57 13.35 -0.71 13.81
C GLN A 57 12.71 -2.06 13.41
N SER A 58 11.53 -2.40 13.95
CA SER A 58 10.84 -3.65 13.64
C SER A 58 10.50 -3.79 12.16
N LYS A 59 10.31 -2.65 11.45
CA LYS A 59 10.05 -2.63 10.01
C LYS A 59 11.20 -3.21 9.18
N PHE A 60 12.45 -3.01 9.58
CA PHE A 60 13.62 -3.58 8.87
C PHE A 60 13.77 -5.08 9.12
N TYR A 61 13.53 -5.56 10.34
CA TYR A 61 13.49 -7.00 10.62
C TYR A 61 12.39 -7.69 9.80
N ARG A 62 11.21 -7.10 9.75
CA ARG A 62 10.08 -7.57 8.95
C ARG A 62 10.45 -7.64 7.46
N LEU A 63 11.21 -6.67 6.94
CA LEU A 63 11.67 -6.64 5.56
C LEU A 63 12.54 -7.83 5.20
N ARG A 64 13.46 -8.22 6.09
CA ARG A 64 14.29 -9.41 5.91
C ARG A 64 13.46 -10.70 5.84
N ASN A 65 12.47 -10.83 6.72
CA ASN A 65 11.56 -11.97 6.70
C ASN A 65 10.69 -11.98 5.43
N PHE A 66 10.22 -10.82 5.00
CA PHE A 66 9.49 -10.68 3.75
C PHE A 66 10.34 -11.12 2.54
N ALA A 67 11.62 -10.73 2.48
CA ALA A 67 12.54 -11.18 1.44
C ALA A 67 12.64 -12.69 1.36
N LYS A 68 12.72 -13.38 2.51
CA LYS A 68 12.74 -14.85 2.58
C LYS A 68 11.43 -15.50 2.13
N ALA A 69 10.29 -14.82 2.32
CA ALA A 69 8.97 -15.30 1.93
C ALA A 69 8.67 -15.06 0.43
N LEU A 70 9.32 -14.07 -0.22
CA LEU A 70 9.06 -13.71 -1.62
C LEU A 70 9.15 -14.89 -2.61
N PRO A 71 10.14 -15.80 -2.56
CA PRO A 71 10.18 -16.93 -3.46
C PRO A 71 8.95 -17.85 -3.34
N LYS A 72 8.46 -18.07 -2.11
CA LYS A 72 7.25 -18.85 -1.84
C LYS A 72 6.01 -18.14 -2.39
N ILE A 73 5.89 -16.84 -2.17
CA ILE A 73 4.78 -16.02 -2.70
C ILE A 73 4.78 -16.07 -4.23
N ARG A 74 5.92 -15.81 -4.89
CA ARG A 74 6.06 -15.82 -6.36
C ARG A 74 5.67 -17.17 -6.95
N LYS A 75 6.14 -18.26 -6.35
CA LYS A 75 5.83 -19.63 -6.79
C LYS A 75 4.32 -19.91 -6.74
N GLN A 76 3.64 -19.51 -5.65
CA GLN A 76 2.21 -19.70 -5.52
C GLN A 76 1.43 -18.80 -6.48
N VAL A 77 1.80 -17.53 -6.60
CA VAL A 77 1.22 -16.58 -7.57
C VAL A 77 1.32 -17.14 -9.00
N ASP A 78 2.50 -17.59 -9.41
CA ASP A 78 2.69 -18.15 -10.75
C ASP A 78 1.88 -19.44 -10.99
N LYS A 79 1.65 -20.25 -9.95
CA LYS A 79 0.76 -21.43 -9.99
C LYS A 79 -0.70 -21.01 -10.21
N ASP A 80 -1.19 -20.03 -9.42
CA ASP A 80 -2.59 -19.61 -9.45
C ASP A 80 -2.92 -18.85 -10.74
N LEU A 81 -1.97 -18.09 -11.30
CA LEU A 81 -2.14 -17.42 -12.59
C LEU A 81 -2.38 -18.40 -13.76
N ARG A 82 -2.00 -19.69 -13.63
CA ARG A 82 -2.21 -20.74 -14.66
C ARG A 82 -3.57 -21.40 -14.59
N LYS A 83 -4.36 -21.18 -13.51
CA LYS A 83 -5.70 -21.76 -13.37
C LYS A 83 -6.59 -21.39 -14.56
N LYS A 84 -7.54 -22.26 -14.94
CA LYS A 84 -8.50 -21.96 -16.00
C LYS A 84 -9.54 -20.94 -15.54
N GLY A 85 -10.12 -20.17 -16.46
CA GLY A 85 -11.14 -19.16 -16.12
C GLY A 85 -10.58 -17.97 -15.32
N LEU A 86 -11.42 -17.39 -14.50
CA LEU A 86 -11.14 -16.30 -13.56
C LEU A 86 -11.63 -16.65 -12.13
N PRO A 87 -11.16 -17.76 -11.54
CA PRO A 87 -11.50 -18.07 -10.15
C PRO A 87 -10.82 -17.09 -9.19
N TYR A 88 -11.28 -17.02 -7.94
CA TYR A 88 -10.79 -16.12 -6.89
C TYR A 88 -9.26 -16.08 -6.80
N GLU A 89 -8.60 -17.24 -6.69
CA GLU A 89 -7.16 -17.30 -6.48
C GLU A 89 -6.36 -16.77 -7.67
N LYS A 90 -6.88 -16.92 -8.89
CA LYS A 90 -6.23 -16.36 -10.08
C LYS A 90 -6.32 -14.84 -10.11
N VAL A 91 -7.46 -14.27 -9.75
CA VAL A 91 -7.63 -12.81 -9.78
C VAL A 91 -6.86 -12.15 -8.64
N VAL A 92 -6.86 -12.74 -7.43
CA VAL A 92 -6.06 -12.23 -6.32
C VAL A 92 -4.56 -12.36 -6.60
N ALA A 93 -4.10 -13.46 -7.21
CA ALA A 93 -2.72 -13.65 -7.66
C ALA A 93 -2.32 -12.59 -8.71
N LEU A 94 -3.23 -12.26 -9.65
CA LEU A 94 -2.99 -11.18 -10.62
C LEU A 94 -2.80 -9.83 -9.93
N VAL A 95 -3.65 -9.50 -8.95
CA VAL A 95 -3.52 -8.26 -8.17
C VAL A 95 -2.18 -8.22 -7.43
N VAL A 96 -1.75 -9.32 -6.79
CA VAL A 96 -0.44 -9.41 -6.13
C VAL A 96 0.70 -9.21 -7.14
N LYS A 97 0.63 -9.85 -8.31
CA LYS A 97 1.65 -9.71 -9.36
C LYS A 97 1.73 -8.27 -9.89
N LEU A 98 0.58 -7.60 -10.02
CA LEU A 98 0.54 -6.20 -10.42
C LEU A 98 1.12 -5.28 -9.34
N ILE A 99 0.86 -5.53 -8.05
CA ILE A 99 1.48 -4.78 -6.95
C ILE A 99 3.00 -4.88 -7.04
N GLU A 100 3.52 -6.10 -7.21
CA GLU A 100 4.96 -6.36 -7.32
C GLU A 100 5.60 -5.59 -8.48
N ASN A 101 4.96 -5.61 -9.66
CA ASN A 101 5.54 -5.05 -10.88
C ASN A 101 5.31 -3.54 -11.05
N THR A 102 4.28 -2.98 -10.44
CA THR A 102 3.88 -1.57 -10.66
C THR A 102 4.01 -0.69 -9.44
N ASN A 103 4.18 -1.26 -8.26
CA ASN A 103 4.15 -0.55 -6.99
C ASN A 103 2.86 0.26 -6.75
N ILE A 104 1.77 0.00 -7.48
CA ILE A 104 0.47 0.62 -7.25
C ILE A 104 -0.03 0.20 -5.86
N ARG A 105 -0.58 1.15 -5.09
CA ARG A 105 -1.20 0.85 -3.79
C ARG A 105 -2.42 -0.03 -3.98
N ILE A 106 -2.68 -0.90 -2.98
CA ILE A 106 -3.77 -1.87 -3.04
C ILE A 106 -5.14 -1.21 -3.25
N GLY A 107 -5.43 -0.11 -2.61
CA GLY A 107 -6.74 0.54 -2.63
C GLY A 107 -7.54 0.32 -1.34
N ASN A 108 -8.57 1.13 -1.13
CA ASN A 108 -9.51 1.02 -0.02
C ASN A 108 -10.82 1.71 -0.38
N GLU A 109 -11.94 1.04 -0.18
CA GLU A 109 -13.27 1.54 -0.55
C GLU A 109 -13.67 2.80 0.23
N ALA A 110 -13.32 2.90 1.50
CA ALA A 110 -13.62 4.10 2.29
C ALA A 110 -12.89 5.33 1.73
N TYR A 111 -11.63 5.20 1.36
CA TYR A 111 -10.88 6.30 0.74
C TYR A 111 -11.35 6.62 -0.68
N LYS A 112 -11.83 5.64 -1.43
CA LYS A 112 -12.48 5.85 -2.74
C LYS A 112 -13.73 6.69 -2.58
N LYS A 113 -14.60 6.34 -1.62
CA LYS A 113 -15.85 7.08 -1.33
C LYS A 113 -15.58 8.49 -0.82
N LEU A 114 -14.67 8.65 0.15
CA LEU A 114 -14.42 9.93 0.81
C LEU A 114 -13.58 10.92 -0.02
N TYR A 115 -12.62 10.43 -0.80
CA TYR A 115 -11.62 11.29 -1.45
C TYR A 115 -11.48 11.09 -2.95
N GLY A 116 -12.25 10.18 -3.54
CA GLY A 116 -12.10 9.81 -4.95
C GLY A 116 -10.70 9.28 -5.28
N SER A 117 -10.03 8.64 -4.31
CA SER A 117 -8.67 8.09 -4.46
C SER A 117 -8.72 6.60 -4.72
N PHE A 118 -8.03 6.15 -5.76
CA PHE A 118 -8.03 4.77 -6.22
C PHE A 118 -6.71 4.05 -5.91
N GLY A 119 -6.77 2.73 -5.90
CA GLY A 119 -5.66 1.78 -5.90
C GLY A 119 -6.12 0.50 -6.59
N LEU A 120 -5.25 -0.51 -6.74
CA LEU A 120 -5.52 -1.66 -7.62
C LEU A 120 -6.91 -2.27 -7.42
N THR A 121 -7.31 -2.63 -6.21
CA THR A 121 -8.60 -3.29 -5.94
C THR A 121 -9.81 -2.37 -6.14
N THR A 122 -9.60 -1.07 -6.28
CA THR A 122 -10.68 -0.09 -6.51
C THR A 122 -10.61 0.56 -7.88
N LEU A 123 -9.68 0.12 -8.76
CA LEU A 123 -9.65 0.55 -10.16
C LEU A 123 -10.92 0.12 -10.89
N ARG A 124 -11.29 0.90 -11.88
CA ARG A 124 -12.42 0.67 -12.77
C ARG A 124 -11.95 0.57 -14.21
N ASP A 125 -12.78 0.06 -15.09
CA ASP A 125 -12.51 -0.10 -16.52
C ASP A 125 -11.97 1.15 -17.21
N LYS A 126 -12.51 2.33 -16.84
CA LYS A 126 -12.06 3.62 -17.36
C LYS A 126 -10.62 3.99 -17.01
N HIS A 127 -10.05 3.35 -15.99
CA HIS A 127 -8.68 3.61 -15.55
C HIS A 127 -7.61 2.82 -16.31
N VAL A 128 -8.03 1.98 -17.28
CA VAL A 128 -7.12 1.07 -17.99
C VAL A 128 -7.22 1.28 -19.50
N LYS A 129 -6.05 1.44 -20.12
CA LYS A 129 -5.89 1.47 -21.58
C LYS A 129 -4.92 0.38 -22.01
N PHE A 130 -5.20 -0.24 -23.15
CA PHE A 130 -4.37 -1.27 -23.76
C PHE A 130 -3.83 -0.77 -25.09
N GLN A 131 -2.52 -0.94 -25.32
CA GLN A 131 -1.87 -0.58 -26.56
C GLN A 131 -0.73 -1.58 -26.87
N GLY A 132 -0.86 -2.31 -27.98
CA GLY A 132 0.10 -3.36 -28.34
C GLY A 132 0.20 -4.43 -27.24
N SER A 133 1.36 -4.56 -26.60
CA SER A 133 1.63 -5.47 -25.49
C SER A 133 1.66 -4.79 -24.12
N GLU A 134 1.23 -3.53 -24.06
CA GLU A 134 1.28 -2.68 -22.87
C GLU A 134 -0.11 -2.43 -22.30
N VAL A 135 -0.21 -2.43 -20.97
CA VAL A 135 -1.36 -1.93 -20.22
C VAL A 135 -0.95 -0.69 -19.43
N THR A 136 -1.71 0.39 -19.59
CA THR A 136 -1.49 1.65 -18.86
C THR A 136 -2.61 1.88 -17.86
N PHE A 137 -2.25 2.10 -16.60
CA PHE A 137 -3.15 2.45 -15.51
C PHE A 137 -3.10 3.96 -15.27
N THR A 138 -4.24 4.65 -15.45
CA THR A 138 -4.36 6.11 -15.23
C THR A 138 -5.43 6.38 -14.20
N PHE A 139 -5.04 6.92 -13.04
CA PHE A 139 -5.97 7.15 -11.92
C PHE A 139 -5.46 8.19 -10.94
N LYS A 140 -6.37 8.75 -10.14
CA LYS A 140 -6.08 9.63 -9.01
C LYS A 140 -5.80 8.78 -7.76
N GLY A 141 -4.58 8.80 -7.26
CA GLY A 141 -4.16 8.03 -6.10
C GLY A 141 -4.20 8.82 -4.78
N LYS A 142 -3.48 8.29 -3.77
CA LYS A 142 -3.38 8.87 -2.43
C LYS A 142 -2.93 10.34 -2.48
N LYS A 143 -3.54 11.20 -1.67
CA LYS A 143 -3.31 12.67 -1.61
C LYS A 143 -3.65 13.40 -2.90
N GLY A 144 -4.45 12.80 -3.79
CA GLY A 144 -4.86 13.43 -5.04
C GLY A 144 -3.84 13.37 -6.17
N VAL A 145 -2.73 12.66 -5.99
CA VAL A 145 -1.68 12.51 -7.01
C VAL A 145 -2.20 11.72 -8.19
N HIS A 146 -2.04 12.26 -9.40
CA HIS A 146 -2.37 11.55 -10.64
C HIS A 146 -1.24 10.58 -11.00
N HIS A 147 -1.61 9.34 -11.25
CA HIS A 147 -0.71 8.28 -11.67
C HIS A 147 -1.01 7.87 -13.09
N GLN A 148 0.05 7.69 -13.89
CA GLN A 148 0.03 7.02 -15.18
C GLN A 148 1.16 6.00 -15.18
N ILE A 149 0.81 4.71 -15.08
CA ILE A 149 1.77 3.63 -14.89
C ILE A 149 1.57 2.61 -16.00
N ALA A 150 2.60 2.43 -16.82
CA ALA A 150 2.63 1.49 -17.92
C ALA A 150 3.31 0.19 -17.51
N LEU A 151 2.76 -0.94 -17.93
CA LEU A 151 3.31 -2.28 -17.73
C LEU A 151 3.42 -3.00 -19.07
N LYS A 152 4.64 -3.31 -19.49
CA LYS A 152 4.97 -4.07 -20.70
C LYS A 152 5.11 -5.55 -20.36
N ASP A 153 3.98 -6.22 -20.19
CA ASP A 153 3.92 -7.67 -20.01
C ASP A 153 2.66 -8.21 -20.72
N ARG A 154 2.84 -8.89 -21.82
CA ARG A 154 1.75 -9.42 -22.65
C ARG A 154 0.85 -10.41 -21.88
N LYS A 155 1.43 -11.23 -20.99
CA LYS A 155 0.65 -12.20 -20.21
C LYS A 155 -0.23 -11.51 -19.20
N LEU A 156 0.34 -10.59 -18.41
CA LEU A 156 -0.41 -9.82 -17.43
C LEU A 156 -1.45 -8.89 -18.10
N MET A 157 -1.07 -8.22 -19.20
CA MET A 157 -2.01 -7.42 -19.98
C MET A 157 -3.24 -8.24 -20.43
N ASN A 158 -3.02 -9.46 -20.97
CA ASN A 158 -4.13 -10.32 -21.39
C ASN A 158 -5.02 -10.76 -20.21
N LEU A 159 -4.45 -10.98 -19.02
CA LEU A 159 -5.23 -11.29 -17.84
C LEU A 159 -6.05 -10.08 -17.35
N VAL A 160 -5.45 -8.88 -17.34
CA VAL A 160 -6.18 -7.64 -17.02
C VAL A 160 -7.31 -7.40 -18.03
N LYS A 161 -7.09 -7.67 -19.33
CA LYS A 161 -8.10 -7.56 -20.35
C LYS A 161 -9.28 -8.50 -20.09
N LYS A 162 -9.01 -9.77 -19.71
CA LYS A 162 -10.06 -10.73 -19.33
C LYS A 162 -10.84 -10.28 -18.09
N CYS A 163 -10.17 -9.71 -17.09
CA CYS A 163 -10.87 -9.15 -15.93
C CYS A 163 -11.80 -8.00 -16.31
N LYS A 164 -11.40 -7.16 -17.27
CA LYS A 164 -12.24 -6.07 -17.79
C LYS A 164 -13.50 -6.55 -18.53
N GLU A 165 -13.51 -7.79 -19.05
CA GLU A 165 -14.66 -8.38 -19.72
C GLU A 165 -15.73 -8.88 -18.72
N VAL A 166 -15.42 -8.97 -17.41
CA VAL A 166 -16.38 -9.34 -16.38
C VAL A 166 -17.32 -8.17 -16.12
N PRO A 167 -18.65 -8.35 -16.15
CA PRO A 167 -19.60 -7.27 -15.87
C PRO A 167 -19.39 -6.65 -14.49
N GLY A 168 -19.50 -5.31 -14.38
CA GLY A 168 -19.39 -4.59 -13.12
C GLY A 168 -18.61 -3.30 -13.26
N GLN A 169 -18.37 -2.60 -12.13
CA GLN A 169 -17.66 -1.32 -12.11
C GLN A 169 -16.19 -1.45 -11.76
N GLU A 170 -15.83 -2.45 -10.95
CA GLU A 170 -14.47 -2.72 -10.53
C GLU A 170 -13.74 -3.58 -11.57
N LEU A 171 -12.47 -3.26 -11.79
CA LEU A 171 -11.63 -3.94 -12.79
C LEU A 171 -11.32 -5.40 -12.40
N PHE A 172 -11.10 -5.67 -11.10
CA PHE A 172 -10.68 -6.99 -10.63
C PHE A 172 -11.84 -7.69 -9.93
N GLN A 173 -12.48 -8.57 -10.68
CA GLN A 173 -13.60 -9.40 -10.23
C GLN A 173 -13.34 -10.86 -10.57
N PHE A 174 -13.92 -11.77 -9.80
CA PHE A 174 -13.87 -13.21 -10.02
C PHE A 174 -15.30 -13.79 -10.06
N TYR A 175 -15.44 -14.97 -10.60
CA TYR A 175 -16.67 -15.75 -10.54
C TYR A 175 -16.56 -16.79 -9.41
N ASP A 176 -17.60 -16.86 -8.58
CA ASP A 176 -17.78 -17.96 -7.63
C ASP A 176 -18.32 -19.22 -8.31
N ASP A 177 -18.51 -20.28 -7.52
CA ASP A 177 -19.00 -21.57 -8.02
C ASP A 177 -20.46 -21.50 -8.53
N ASP A 178 -21.23 -20.52 -8.06
CA ASP A 178 -22.59 -20.22 -8.53
C ASP A 178 -22.63 -19.34 -9.80
N GLY A 179 -21.47 -18.95 -10.31
CA GLY A 179 -21.35 -18.07 -11.49
C GLY A 179 -21.64 -16.59 -11.21
N LYS A 180 -21.74 -16.18 -9.93
CA LYS A 180 -21.85 -14.77 -9.54
C LYS A 180 -20.49 -14.12 -9.52
N HIS A 181 -20.43 -12.85 -9.91
CA HIS A 181 -19.18 -12.09 -9.86
C HIS A 181 -19.03 -11.29 -8.56
N HIS A 182 -17.82 -11.29 -8.03
CA HIS A 182 -17.44 -10.60 -6.80
C HIS A 182 -16.16 -9.81 -7.01
N SER A 183 -16.07 -8.65 -6.38
CA SER A 183 -14.86 -7.80 -6.46
C SER A 183 -13.80 -8.26 -5.47
N ILE A 184 -12.51 -8.19 -5.87
CA ILE A 184 -11.38 -8.40 -4.98
C ILE A 184 -11.14 -7.14 -4.14
N GLY A 185 -11.16 -7.27 -2.81
CA GLY A 185 -10.82 -6.22 -1.88
C GLY A 185 -9.39 -6.28 -1.34
N SER A 186 -9.00 -5.27 -0.56
CA SER A 186 -7.69 -5.27 0.11
C SER A 186 -7.55 -6.37 1.18
N SER A 187 -8.65 -6.78 1.81
CA SER A 187 -8.71 -7.89 2.75
C SER A 187 -8.35 -9.22 2.09
N ASP A 188 -8.88 -9.46 0.88
CA ASP A 188 -8.65 -10.70 0.14
C ASP A 188 -7.18 -10.86 -0.22
N VAL A 189 -6.54 -9.80 -0.70
CA VAL A 189 -5.11 -9.79 -1.02
C VAL A 189 -4.25 -10.07 0.22
N ASN A 190 -4.58 -9.46 1.36
CA ASN A 190 -3.83 -9.68 2.58
C ASN A 190 -4.07 -11.10 3.15
N ALA A 191 -5.29 -11.62 3.06
CA ALA A 191 -5.63 -13.00 3.46
C ALA A 191 -4.86 -14.01 2.60
N TYR A 192 -4.82 -13.82 1.28
CA TYR A 192 -4.06 -14.67 0.36
C TYR A 192 -2.55 -14.68 0.67
N LEU A 193 -1.96 -13.52 0.99
CA LEU A 193 -0.55 -13.44 1.39
C LEU A 193 -0.29 -14.16 2.72
N LYS A 194 -1.20 -14.01 3.70
CA LYS A 194 -1.12 -14.69 4.99
C LYS A 194 -1.25 -16.20 4.85
N GLU A 195 -2.15 -16.68 4.02
CA GLU A 195 -2.32 -18.12 3.73
C GLU A 195 -1.05 -18.73 3.14
N ILE A 196 -0.42 -18.06 2.17
CA ILE A 196 0.83 -18.55 1.55
C ILE A 196 1.98 -18.58 2.55
N THR A 197 2.12 -17.53 3.34
CA THR A 197 3.34 -17.31 4.14
C THR A 197 3.22 -17.79 5.57
N HIS A 198 2.02 -17.90 6.11
CA HIS A 198 1.69 -18.08 7.55
C HIS A 198 2.21 -16.93 8.42
N GLU A 199 2.44 -15.76 7.81
CA GLU A 199 2.94 -14.53 8.41
C GLU A 199 1.97 -13.38 8.12
N ASP A 200 1.97 -12.33 8.94
CA ASP A 200 1.07 -11.17 8.75
C ASP A 200 1.57 -10.19 7.68
N PHE A 201 2.11 -10.71 6.55
CA PHE A 201 2.47 -9.86 5.43
C PHE A 201 1.24 -9.31 4.71
N THR A 202 1.42 -8.13 4.13
CA THR A 202 0.37 -7.38 3.46
C THR A 202 0.87 -6.81 2.13
N ALA A 203 -0.03 -6.34 1.29
CA ALA A 203 0.30 -5.62 0.07
C ALA A 203 1.26 -4.43 0.29
N LYS A 204 1.28 -3.84 1.51
CA LYS A 204 2.20 -2.77 1.86
C LYS A 204 3.66 -3.22 1.90
N ASP A 205 3.91 -4.47 2.28
CA ASP A 205 5.27 -5.00 2.43
C ASP A 205 6.01 -5.07 1.09
N PHE A 206 5.31 -5.33 -0.03
CA PHE A 206 5.88 -5.22 -1.39
C PHE A 206 6.42 -3.83 -1.68
N ARG A 207 5.69 -2.79 -1.30
CA ARG A 207 6.10 -1.40 -1.55
C ARG A 207 7.28 -0.98 -0.68
N VAL A 208 7.33 -1.49 0.56
CA VAL A 208 8.49 -1.26 1.45
C VAL A 208 9.71 -1.98 0.89
N TRP A 209 9.55 -3.22 0.44
CA TRP A 209 10.59 -4.00 -0.23
C TRP A 209 11.13 -3.31 -1.48
N SER A 210 10.25 -2.97 -2.42
CA SER A 210 10.63 -2.31 -3.66
C SER A 210 11.37 -0.98 -3.41
N GLY A 211 10.84 -0.13 -2.51
CA GLY A 211 11.51 1.13 -2.17
C GLY A 211 12.88 0.92 -1.52
N SER A 212 13.03 -0.11 -0.67
CA SER A 212 14.32 -0.43 -0.06
C SER A 212 15.34 -0.97 -1.07
N VAL A 213 14.89 -1.81 -2.02
CA VAL A 213 15.75 -2.32 -3.11
C VAL A 213 16.19 -1.19 -4.02
N HIS A 214 15.26 -0.32 -4.44
CA HIS A 214 15.62 0.84 -5.27
C HIS A 214 16.63 1.77 -4.56
N ALA A 215 16.39 2.10 -3.31
CA ALA A 215 17.33 2.92 -2.55
C ALA A 215 18.70 2.25 -2.45
N PHE A 216 18.74 0.95 -2.18
CA PHE A 216 19.99 0.18 -2.11
C PHE A 216 20.74 0.18 -3.44
N CYS A 217 20.05 -0.07 -4.57
CA CYS A 217 20.67 -0.05 -5.91
C CYS A 217 21.21 1.34 -6.24
N ASN A 218 20.44 2.40 -5.98
CA ASN A 218 20.91 3.76 -6.23
C ASN A 218 22.16 4.10 -5.40
N PHE A 219 22.21 3.68 -4.12
CA PHE A 219 23.40 3.88 -3.29
C PHE A 219 24.62 3.07 -3.74
N LEU A 220 24.42 1.92 -4.41
CA LEU A 220 25.54 1.16 -4.98
C LEU A 220 26.11 1.82 -6.25
N GLU A 221 25.29 2.50 -7.02
CA GLU A 221 25.67 3.19 -8.24
C GLU A 221 26.30 4.57 -7.98
N ASP A 222 26.01 5.15 -6.82
CA ASP A 222 26.50 6.45 -6.38
C ASP A 222 27.91 6.39 -5.76
N GLU A 223 28.70 7.43 -5.97
CA GLU A 223 29.93 7.63 -5.21
C GLU A 223 29.62 7.82 -3.72
N ALA A 224 30.50 7.28 -2.86
CA ALA A 224 30.32 7.39 -1.42
C ALA A 224 30.28 8.89 -1.00
N PRO A 225 29.31 9.29 -0.16
CA PRO A 225 29.23 10.68 0.29
C PRO A 225 30.40 11.00 1.23
N GLU A 226 31.05 12.11 0.98
CA GLU A 226 32.22 12.57 1.77
C GLU A 226 31.83 13.11 3.15
N ASN A 227 30.56 13.52 3.34
CA ASN A 227 30.07 14.12 4.57
C ASN A 227 28.58 13.88 4.79
N GLN A 228 28.12 14.17 6.03
CA GLN A 228 26.71 13.97 6.43
C GLN A 228 25.71 14.83 5.60
N THR A 229 26.11 15.99 5.13
CA THR A 229 25.24 16.89 4.34
C THR A 229 24.99 16.29 2.97
N GLN A 230 26.02 15.78 2.31
CA GLN A 230 25.90 15.06 1.05
C GLN A 230 25.09 13.77 1.21
N CYS A 231 25.30 13.02 2.32
CA CYS A 231 24.52 11.84 2.63
C CYS A 231 23.01 12.17 2.76
N LYS A 232 22.67 13.24 3.49
CA LYS A 232 21.26 13.69 3.62
C LYS A 232 20.67 14.12 2.28
N LYS A 233 21.42 14.79 1.44
CA LYS A 233 20.97 15.24 0.10
C LYS A 233 20.66 14.03 -0.79
N LYS A 234 21.56 13.04 -0.87
CA LYS A 234 21.35 11.80 -1.63
C LYS A 234 20.18 10.95 -1.15
N VAL A 235 19.79 11.02 0.13
CA VAL A 235 18.62 10.33 0.66
C VAL A 235 17.30 11.00 0.25
N ILE A 236 17.33 12.29 -0.12
CA ILE A 236 16.15 13.08 -0.48
C ILE A 236 15.90 13.04 -2.01
N GLU A 237 16.93 12.94 -2.80
CA GLU A 237 16.87 12.73 -4.26
C GLU A 237 16.40 11.30 -4.58
#